data_994350d943186ff3bdda3ebf3a546e50
#
_entry.id   994350d943186ff3bdda3ebf3a546e50
#
_cell.length_a   1.000
_cell.length_b   1.000
_cell.length_c   1.000
_cell.angle_alpha   90.00
_cell.angle_beta   90.00
_cell.angle_gamma   90.00
#
_symmetry.space_group_name_H-M   'P 1'
#
loop_
_entity.id
_entity.type
_entity.pdbx_description
1 polymer ?
#
loop_
_entity_poly.entity_id
_entity_poly.type
_entity_poly.pdbx_seq_one_letter_code
_entity_poly.pdbx_strand_id
1 'polypeptide(L)'
;MSRQLAVINPQFGNLSPTDGSRRSVQRALGKADRRLLTDAIQQFAAYVDPAGEASTRPGMAYRNMTAMVYRPAGLNALQRRAKAAGENARDVMSESELEFLRVAERTTADLLRLGMVEGRTRKAIKADVRAHVDRLAAIMKPSMELAKRYAAAMAEDLA
;
A
#
# COMPACT_ATOMS: atom_id res chain seq x y z
N MET A 1 -22.92 -32.06 -44.17
CA MET A 1 -21.51 -32.04 -43.78
C MET A 1 -21.37 -31.17 -42.55
N SER A 2 -21.42 -31.78 -41.40
CA SER A 2 -21.31 -31.07 -40.10
C SER A 2 -19.82 -30.86 -39.78
N ARG A 3 -19.37 -29.62 -39.80
CA ARG A 3 -18.05 -29.25 -39.28
C ARG A 3 -18.14 -29.25 -37.76
N GLN A 4 -17.59 -30.25 -37.11
CA GLN A 4 -17.29 -30.22 -35.70
C GLN A 4 -16.23 -29.16 -35.49
N LEU A 5 -16.60 -28.03 -34.84
CA LEU A 5 -15.67 -27.12 -34.25
C LEU A 5 -15.04 -27.84 -33.06
N ALA A 6 -13.76 -28.20 -33.20
CA ALA A 6 -12.96 -28.67 -32.10
C ALA A 6 -12.93 -27.54 -31.05
N VAL A 7 -13.58 -27.78 -29.93
CA VAL A 7 -13.43 -26.96 -28.75
C VAL A 7 -11.96 -27.18 -28.26
N ILE A 8 -11.10 -26.23 -28.59
CA ILE A 8 -9.80 -26.14 -27.99
C ILE A 8 -10.08 -25.78 -26.53
N ASN A 9 -10.06 -26.79 -25.69
CA ASN A 9 -10.05 -26.61 -24.26
C ASN A 9 -8.62 -26.22 -23.89
N PRO A 10 -8.31 -24.94 -23.61
CA PRO A 10 -7.01 -24.60 -23.06
C PRO A 10 -7.03 -25.20 -21.67
N GLN A 11 -6.29 -26.27 -21.47
CA GLN A 11 -5.89 -26.71 -20.16
C GLN A 11 -4.98 -25.62 -19.56
N PHE A 12 -5.57 -24.50 -19.19
CA PHE A 12 -5.02 -23.73 -18.10
C PHE A 12 -5.18 -24.64 -16.88
N GLY A 13 -4.15 -25.39 -16.64
CA GLY A 13 -4.05 -26.19 -15.43
C GLY A 13 -4.52 -25.30 -14.27
N ASN A 14 -5.33 -25.85 -13.39
CA ASN A 14 -5.82 -25.25 -12.16
C ASN A 14 -4.65 -24.77 -11.30
N LEU A 15 -4.00 -23.69 -11.71
CA LEU A 15 -3.19 -22.83 -10.88
C LEU A 15 -4.12 -21.79 -10.30
N SER A 16 -5.10 -22.23 -9.53
CA SER A 16 -5.56 -21.41 -8.43
C SER A 16 -4.35 -21.28 -7.52
N PRO A 17 -3.66 -20.13 -7.46
CA PRO A 17 -2.61 -19.96 -6.49
C PRO A 17 -3.27 -20.27 -5.17
N THR A 18 -2.76 -21.25 -4.44
CA THR A 18 -3.21 -21.50 -3.07
C THR A 18 -3.15 -20.16 -2.35
N ASP A 19 -4.08 -19.89 -1.45
CA ASP A 19 -4.17 -18.63 -0.70
C ASP A 19 -2.80 -18.21 -0.12
N GLY A 20 -1.97 -19.17 0.28
CA GLY A 20 -0.59 -18.97 0.69
C GLY A 20 0.34 -18.45 -0.41
N SER A 21 0.13 -18.84 -1.66
CA SER A 21 0.93 -18.40 -2.81
C SER A 21 0.65 -16.93 -3.14
N ARG A 22 -0.62 -16.52 -3.19
CA ARG A 22 -1.01 -15.12 -3.41
C ARG A 22 -0.47 -14.21 -2.31
N ARG A 23 -0.60 -14.63 -1.06
CA ARG A 23 -0.10 -13.89 0.09
C ARG A 23 1.42 -13.74 0.09
N SER A 24 2.14 -14.78 -0.33
CA SER A 24 3.60 -14.77 -0.49
C SER A 24 4.04 -13.75 -1.55
N VAL A 25 3.38 -13.74 -2.72
CA VAL A 25 3.63 -12.76 -3.78
C VAL A 25 3.32 -11.34 -3.30
N GLN A 26 2.19 -11.12 -2.65
CA GLN A 26 1.82 -9.81 -2.09
C GLN A 26 2.86 -9.31 -1.07
N ARG A 27 3.40 -10.21 -0.25
CA ARG A 27 4.47 -9.87 0.70
C ARG A 27 5.78 -9.46 0.01
N ALA A 28 6.19 -10.21 -1.02
CA ALA A 28 7.41 -9.92 -1.76
C ALA A 28 7.32 -8.56 -2.46
N LEU A 29 6.20 -8.30 -3.15
CA LEU A 29 5.93 -7.01 -3.79
C LEU A 29 5.85 -5.87 -2.77
N GLY A 30 5.19 -6.09 -1.64
CA GLY A 30 5.09 -5.10 -0.57
C GLY A 30 6.44 -4.75 0.07
N LYS A 31 7.40 -5.69 0.13
CA LYS A 31 8.76 -5.39 0.58
C LYS A 31 9.49 -4.47 -0.39
N ALA A 32 9.33 -4.68 -1.70
CA ALA A 32 9.93 -3.85 -2.73
C ALA A 32 9.35 -2.42 -2.68
N ASP A 33 8.03 -2.28 -2.63
CA ASP A 33 7.36 -0.98 -2.58
C ASP A 33 7.73 -0.20 -1.30
N ARG A 34 7.83 -0.89 -0.15
CA ARG A 34 8.28 -0.28 1.10
C ARG A 34 9.73 0.20 1.03
N ARG A 35 10.61 -0.55 0.37
CA ARG A 35 12.01 -0.14 0.17
C ARG A 35 12.08 1.12 -0.67
N LEU A 36 11.31 1.19 -1.78
CA LEU A 36 11.20 2.39 -2.60
C LEU A 36 10.73 3.61 -1.80
N LEU A 37 9.73 3.44 -0.94
CA LEU A 37 9.27 4.51 -0.06
C LEU A 37 10.33 4.92 0.95
N THR A 38 11.00 3.97 1.59
CA THR A 38 12.07 4.25 2.58
C THR A 38 13.20 5.06 1.95
N ASP A 39 13.64 4.66 0.76
CA ASP A 39 14.70 5.36 0.01
C ASP A 39 14.26 6.79 -0.38
N ALA A 40 13.01 6.94 -0.83
CA ALA A 40 12.46 8.26 -1.17
C ALA A 40 12.34 9.16 0.07
N ILE A 41 11.96 8.61 1.22
CA ILE A 41 11.90 9.36 2.48
C ILE A 41 13.31 9.79 2.94
N GLN A 42 14.33 8.94 2.78
CA GLN A 42 15.72 9.31 3.08
C GLN A 42 16.18 10.48 2.21
N GLN A 43 15.91 10.43 0.91
CA GLN A 43 16.20 11.53 -0.01
C GLN A 43 15.45 12.80 0.38
N PHE A 44 14.16 12.68 0.71
CA PHE A 44 13.34 13.81 1.16
C PHE A 44 13.81 14.38 2.50
N ALA A 45 14.29 13.55 3.42
CA ALA A 45 14.86 14.02 4.69
C ALA A 45 16.12 14.87 4.47
N ALA A 46 16.95 14.53 3.47
CA ALA A 46 18.14 15.29 3.10
C ALA A 46 17.85 16.49 2.18
N TYR A 47 16.65 16.58 1.61
CA TYR A 47 16.27 17.62 0.67
C TYR A 47 16.13 18.97 1.36
N VAL A 48 16.90 19.95 0.89
CA VAL A 48 16.76 21.37 1.23
C VAL A 48 15.98 22.02 0.12
N ASP A 49 14.82 22.56 0.44
CA ASP A 49 13.94 23.15 -0.57
C ASP A 49 14.36 24.59 -0.97
N PRO A 50 13.75 25.18 -2.01
CA PRO A 50 14.07 26.54 -2.44
C PRO A 50 13.84 27.63 -1.37
N ALA A 51 13.00 27.36 -0.37
CA ALA A 51 12.80 28.24 0.77
C ALA A 51 13.87 28.08 1.88
N GLY A 52 14.82 27.16 1.68
CA GLY A 52 15.87 26.85 2.65
C GLY A 52 15.39 25.95 3.79
N GLU A 53 14.18 25.40 3.69
CA GLU A 53 13.66 24.45 4.69
C GLU A 53 14.27 23.07 4.51
N ALA A 54 14.76 22.52 5.63
CA ALA A 54 15.31 21.18 5.72
C ALA A 54 14.60 20.38 6.80
N SER A 55 14.81 19.08 6.82
CA SER A 55 14.32 18.23 7.91
C SER A 55 15.18 18.45 9.16
N THR A 56 14.56 18.92 10.22
CA THR A 56 15.25 19.11 11.51
C THR A 56 15.58 17.79 12.20
N ARG A 57 14.82 16.74 11.89
CA ARG A 57 14.96 15.40 12.48
C ARG A 57 14.64 14.33 11.44
N PRO A 58 15.65 13.72 10.77
CA PRO A 58 15.43 12.71 9.72
C PRO A 58 14.55 11.53 10.15
N GLY A 59 14.70 11.02 11.36
CA GLY A 59 13.86 9.94 11.89
C GLY A 59 12.38 10.31 12.02
N MET A 60 12.07 11.59 12.25
CA MET A 60 10.70 12.09 12.28
C MET A 60 10.08 12.16 10.87
N ALA A 61 10.89 12.41 9.84
CA ALA A 61 10.42 12.40 8.45
C ALA A 61 9.85 11.03 8.08
N TYR A 62 10.55 9.96 8.42
CA TYR A 62 10.10 8.58 8.20
C TYR A 62 8.79 8.29 8.95
N ARG A 63 8.76 8.59 10.26
CA ARG A 63 7.57 8.37 11.08
C ARG A 63 6.35 9.13 10.60
N ASN A 64 6.52 10.40 10.26
CA ASN A 64 5.43 11.26 9.81
C ASN A 64 4.91 10.83 8.44
N MET A 65 5.80 10.45 7.52
CA MET A 65 5.40 10.00 6.18
C MET A 65 4.69 8.65 6.25
N THR A 66 5.19 7.71 7.03
CA THR A 66 4.52 6.43 7.26
C THR A 66 3.13 6.63 7.86
N ALA A 67 2.99 7.49 8.87
CA ALA A 67 1.69 7.81 9.47
C ALA A 67 0.73 8.43 8.45
N MET A 68 1.22 9.27 7.55
CA MET A 68 0.43 9.90 6.48
C MET A 68 -0.12 8.86 5.50
N VAL A 69 0.66 7.83 5.18
CA VAL A 69 0.24 6.73 4.29
C VAL A 69 -0.79 5.81 4.96
N TYR A 70 -0.63 5.50 6.24
CA TYR A 70 -1.48 4.54 6.95
C TYR A 70 -2.81 5.12 7.43
N ARG A 71 -2.83 6.40 7.81
CA ARG A 71 -3.99 7.04 8.47
C ARG A 71 -5.27 7.05 7.63
N PRO A 72 -5.27 7.42 6.34
CA PRO A 72 -6.51 7.58 5.57
C PRO A 72 -7.33 6.28 5.43
N ALA A 73 -6.66 5.14 5.40
CA ALA A 73 -7.30 3.82 5.34
C ALA A 73 -7.61 3.21 6.73
N GLY A 74 -7.32 3.93 7.82
CA GLY A 74 -7.52 3.45 9.18
C GLY A 74 -6.50 2.41 9.65
N LEU A 75 -5.40 2.23 8.92
CA LEU A 75 -4.39 1.20 9.20
C LEU A 75 -3.51 1.50 10.42
N ASN A 76 -3.50 2.74 10.91
CA ASN A 76 -2.77 3.11 12.13
C ASN A 76 -3.28 2.37 13.37
N ALA A 77 -4.61 2.17 13.48
CA ALA A 77 -5.19 1.42 14.61
C ALA A 77 -4.79 -0.05 14.55
N LEU A 78 -4.82 -0.64 13.36
CA LEU A 78 -4.39 -2.02 13.13
C LEU A 78 -2.89 -2.19 13.44
N GLN A 79 -2.05 -1.25 13.02
CA GLN A 79 -0.62 -1.24 13.32
C GLN A 79 -0.33 -1.19 14.82
N ARG A 80 -1.07 -0.35 15.56
CA ARG A 80 -0.93 -0.28 17.03
C ARG A 80 -1.33 -1.57 17.72
N ARG A 81 -2.44 -2.20 17.30
CA ARG A 81 -2.90 -3.48 17.85
C ARG A 81 -1.91 -4.61 17.58
N ALA A 82 -1.42 -4.72 16.35
CA ALA A 82 -0.42 -5.72 15.99
C ALA A 82 0.86 -5.56 16.81
N LYS A 83 1.35 -4.32 16.95
CA LYS A 83 2.53 -4.02 17.77
C LYS A 83 2.32 -4.42 19.24
N ALA A 84 1.16 -4.12 19.81
CA ALA A 84 0.82 -4.51 21.20
C ALA A 84 0.76 -6.03 21.37
N ALA A 85 0.38 -6.77 20.35
CA ALA A 85 0.35 -8.24 20.34
C ALA A 85 1.71 -8.88 19.97
N GLY A 86 2.75 -8.10 19.70
CA GLY A 86 4.04 -8.61 19.23
C GLY A 86 4.04 -9.15 17.79
N GLU A 87 3.05 -8.76 17.01
CA GLU A 87 2.85 -9.20 15.62
C GLU A 87 3.29 -8.14 14.62
N ASN A 88 3.63 -8.59 13.41
CA ASN A 88 3.86 -7.67 12.30
C ASN A 88 2.50 -7.22 11.73
N ALA A 89 2.28 -5.91 11.63
CA ALA A 89 1.04 -5.33 11.13
C ALA A 89 0.62 -5.89 9.76
N ARG A 90 1.57 -6.15 8.87
CA ARG A 90 1.28 -6.68 7.53
C ARG A 90 0.82 -8.13 7.53
N ASP A 91 1.14 -8.88 8.58
CA ASP A 91 0.74 -10.28 8.70
C ASP A 91 -0.74 -10.42 9.09
N VAL A 92 -1.29 -9.39 9.71
CA VAL A 92 -2.69 -9.31 10.14
C VAL A 92 -3.57 -8.47 9.19
N MET A 93 -2.99 -7.86 8.16
CA MET A 93 -3.72 -7.13 7.12
C MET A 93 -4.41 -8.08 6.15
N SER A 94 -5.59 -7.70 5.65
CA SER A 94 -6.26 -8.35 4.54
C SER A 94 -5.52 -8.12 3.22
N GLU A 95 -5.82 -8.92 2.18
CA GLU A 95 -5.24 -8.71 0.84
C GLU A 95 -5.52 -7.31 0.30
N SER A 96 -6.75 -6.81 0.46
CA SER A 96 -7.15 -5.49 -0.02
C SER A 96 -6.46 -4.35 0.74
N GLU A 97 -6.20 -4.52 2.04
CA GLU A 97 -5.40 -3.59 2.83
C GLU A 97 -3.93 -3.58 2.39
N LEU A 98 -3.36 -4.75 2.11
CA LEU A 98 -2.01 -4.87 1.57
C LEU A 98 -1.90 -4.25 0.17
N GLU A 99 -2.90 -4.42 -0.68
CA GLU A 99 -2.94 -3.80 -2.01
C GLU A 99 -3.01 -2.28 -1.93
N PHE A 100 -3.90 -1.74 -1.10
CA PHE A 100 -3.93 -0.30 -0.82
C PHE A 100 -2.56 0.21 -0.39
N LEU A 101 -1.94 -0.45 0.58
CA LEU A 101 -0.67 -0.04 1.14
C LEU A 101 0.44 -0.03 0.09
N ARG A 102 0.49 -1.04 -0.78
CA ARG A 102 1.45 -1.12 -1.89
C ARG A 102 1.31 0.06 -2.85
N VAL A 103 0.09 0.35 -3.30
CA VAL A 103 -0.18 1.46 -4.21
C VAL A 103 0.18 2.78 -3.53
N ALA A 104 -0.24 2.97 -2.28
CA ALA A 104 0.03 4.18 -1.51
C ALA A 104 1.54 4.41 -1.27
N GLU A 105 2.29 3.38 -0.93
CA GLU A 105 3.74 3.46 -0.71
C GLU A 105 4.49 3.81 -2.00
N ARG A 106 4.15 3.16 -3.12
CA ARG A 106 4.77 3.41 -4.42
C ARG A 106 4.49 4.83 -4.90
N THR A 107 3.24 5.23 -4.92
CA THR A 107 2.85 6.57 -5.39
C THR A 107 3.36 7.68 -4.49
N THR A 108 3.47 7.45 -3.19
CA THR A 108 4.12 8.39 -2.27
C THR A 108 5.60 8.55 -2.59
N ALA A 109 6.32 7.45 -2.86
CA ALA A 109 7.72 7.51 -3.27
C ALA A 109 7.91 8.32 -4.55
N ASP A 110 7.05 8.11 -5.55
CA ASP A 110 7.08 8.83 -6.82
C ASP A 110 6.78 10.33 -6.63
N LEU A 111 5.78 10.68 -5.82
CA LEU A 111 5.44 12.07 -5.51
C LEU A 111 6.57 12.81 -4.76
N LEU A 112 7.21 12.13 -3.82
CA LEU A 112 8.37 12.70 -3.12
C LEU A 112 9.49 13.01 -4.11
N ARG A 113 9.85 12.05 -4.97
CA ARG A 113 10.91 12.22 -5.97
C ARG A 113 10.58 13.30 -6.99
N LEU A 114 9.36 13.27 -7.53
CA LEU A 114 8.90 14.27 -8.50
C LEU A 114 8.98 15.67 -7.90
N GLY A 115 8.44 15.87 -6.70
CA GLY A 115 8.44 17.18 -6.05
C GLY A 115 9.85 17.71 -5.77
N MET A 116 10.80 16.82 -5.42
CA MET A 116 12.20 17.19 -5.23
C MET A 116 12.87 17.58 -6.58
N VAL A 117 12.63 16.83 -7.64
CA VAL A 117 13.15 17.10 -8.99
C VAL A 117 12.58 18.42 -9.53
N GLU A 118 11.32 18.71 -9.28
CA GLU A 118 10.68 19.97 -9.66
C GLU A 118 11.08 21.16 -8.77
N GLY A 119 11.90 20.94 -7.76
CA GLY A 119 12.34 22.01 -6.84
C GLY A 119 11.20 22.60 -6.00
N ARG A 120 10.21 21.81 -5.64
CA ARG A 120 9.06 22.27 -4.86
C ARG A 120 9.38 22.39 -3.38
N THR A 121 8.65 23.25 -2.68
CA THR A 121 8.81 23.37 -1.23
C THR A 121 8.43 22.06 -0.51
N ARG A 122 9.10 21.77 0.59
CA ARG A 122 8.79 20.59 1.43
C ARG A 122 7.31 20.56 1.86
N LYS A 123 6.76 21.73 2.16
CA LYS A 123 5.34 21.89 2.53
C LYS A 123 4.42 21.50 1.39
N ALA A 124 4.70 21.94 0.15
CA ALA A 124 3.92 21.61 -1.03
C ALA A 124 3.98 20.11 -1.34
N ILE A 125 5.17 19.50 -1.29
CA ILE A 125 5.35 18.05 -1.51
C ILE A 125 4.52 17.25 -0.50
N LYS A 126 4.57 17.58 0.79
CA LYS A 126 3.77 16.92 1.82
C LYS A 126 2.27 17.08 1.59
N ALA A 127 1.84 18.25 1.14
CA ALA A 127 0.43 18.51 0.82
C ALA A 127 -0.06 17.63 -0.33
N ASP A 128 0.76 17.45 -1.38
CA ASP A 128 0.44 16.59 -2.51
C ASP A 128 0.35 15.12 -2.11
N VAL A 129 1.32 14.64 -1.34
CA VAL A 129 1.29 13.27 -0.81
C VAL A 129 0.00 13.04 -0.02
N ARG A 130 -0.33 13.95 0.91
CA ARG A 130 -1.55 13.84 1.72
C ARG A 130 -2.79 13.79 0.85
N ALA A 131 -2.95 14.74 -0.07
CA ALA A 131 -4.10 14.82 -0.95
C ALA A 131 -4.25 13.57 -1.83
N HIS A 132 -3.12 13.02 -2.29
CA HIS A 132 -3.13 11.82 -3.11
C HIS A 132 -3.54 10.58 -2.31
N VAL A 133 -2.95 10.37 -1.14
CA VAL A 133 -3.26 9.20 -0.30
C VAL A 133 -4.70 9.26 0.22
N ASP A 134 -5.19 10.45 0.58
CA ASP A 134 -6.58 10.64 0.98
C ASP A 134 -7.56 10.26 -0.15
N ARG A 135 -7.28 10.68 -1.39
CA ARG A 135 -8.08 10.30 -2.56
C ARG A 135 -8.02 8.81 -2.84
N LEU A 136 -6.84 8.22 -2.78
CA LEU A 136 -6.66 6.78 -2.97
C LEU A 136 -7.46 5.98 -1.94
N ALA A 137 -7.40 6.38 -0.67
CA ALA A 137 -8.16 5.75 0.39
C ALA A 137 -9.67 5.90 0.18
N ALA A 138 -10.15 7.07 -0.26
CA ALA A 138 -11.56 7.29 -0.55
C ALA A 138 -12.07 6.37 -1.67
N ILE A 139 -11.24 6.10 -2.68
CA ILE A 139 -11.59 5.19 -3.79
C ILE A 139 -11.55 3.72 -3.36
N MET A 140 -10.53 3.30 -2.62
CA MET A 140 -10.30 1.90 -2.29
C MET A 140 -11.05 1.42 -1.04
N LYS A 141 -11.35 2.31 -0.11
CA LYS A 141 -11.99 1.95 1.18
C LYS A 141 -13.32 1.21 1.03
N PRO A 142 -14.24 1.59 0.14
CA PRO A 142 -15.48 0.83 -0.07
C PRO A 142 -15.22 -0.63 -0.49
N SER A 143 -14.25 -0.88 -1.37
CA SER A 143 -13.87 -2.23 -1.78
C SER A 143 -13.22 -3.03 -0.65
N MET A 144 -12.40 -2.38 0.17
CA MET A 144 -11.78 -2.98 1.36
C MET A 144 -12.84 -3.40 2.38
N GLU A 145 -13.83 -2.57 2.63
CA GLU A 145 -14.94 -2.88 3.53
C GLU A 145 -15.84 -4.00 2.97
N LEU A 146 -16.10 -4.01 1.67
CA LEU A 146 -16.85 -5.09 1.01
C LEU A 146 -16.10 -6.42 1.14
N ALA A 147 -14.79 -6.45 0.92
CA ALA A 147 -13.97 -7.64 1.07
C ALA A 147 -14.00 -8.19 2.51
N LYS A 148 -13.97 -7.32 3.51
CA LYS A 148 -14.10 -7.72 4.93
C LYS A 148 -15.46 -8.34 5.23
N ARG A 149 -16.54 -7.73 4.74
CA ARG A 149 -17.90 -8.25 4.92
C ARG A 149 -18.07 -9.60 4.26
N TYR A 150 -17.53 -9.77 3.05
CA TYR A 150 -17.57 -11.05 2.35
C TYR A 150 -16.81 -12.14 3.12
N ALA A 151 -15.59 -11.84 3.58
CA ALA A 151 -14.80 -12.79 4.37
C ALA A 151 -15.49 -13.19 5.68
N ALA A 152 -16.16 -12.26 6.36
CA ALA A 152 -16.92 -12.55 7.58
C ALA A 152 -18.11 -13.46 7.29
N ALA A 153 -18.88 -13.18 6.24
CA ALA A 153 -20.02 -14.02 5.85
C ALA A 153 -19.59 -15.45 5.49
N MET A 154 -18.49 -15.60 4.75
CA MET A 154 -17.96 -16.94 4.42
C MET A 154 -17.46 -17.71 5.64
N ALA A 155 -16.94 -17.03 6.66
CA ALA A 155 -16.52 -17.66 7.90
C ALA A 155 -17.70 -18.16 8.74
N GLU A 156 -18.84 -17.46 8.72
CA GLU A 156 -20.08 -17.88 9.38
C GLU A 156 -20.71 -19.10 8.72
N ASP A 157 -20.66 -19.20 7.39
CA ASP A 157 -21.20 -20.35 6.64
C ASP A 157 -20.39 -21.64 6.85
N LEU A 158 -19.12 -21.54 7.30
CA LEU A 158 -18.23 -22.66 7.55
C LEU A 158 -18.21 -23.11 9.03
N ALA A 159 -18.86 -22.36 9.89
CA ALA A 159 -18.95 -22.65 11.33
C ALA A 159 -20.17 -23.48 11.67
#